data_6e3693fc91f86f544372f331dbbfeac3
#
_entry.id   6e3693fc91f86f544372f331dbbfeac3
#
_cell.length_a   1.000
_cell.length_b   1.000
_cell.length_c   1.000
_cell.angle_alpha   90.00
_cell.angle_beta   90.00
_cell.angle_gamma   90.00
#
_symmetry.space_group_name_H-M   'P 1'
#
loop_
_entity.id
_entity.type
_entity.pdbx_description
1 polymer ?
#
loop_
_entity_poly.entity_id
_entity_poly.type
_entity_poly.pdbx_seq_one_letter_code
_entity_poly.pdbx_strand_id
1 'polypeptide(L)' 'MYSLNCSYYGAEFTTLGDLIAHIMISGMDPNYEITKDGVGIGEEAINYIVF' A
#
# COMPACT_ATOMS: atom_id res chain seq x y z
N MET A 1 6.46 0.53 -9.57
CA MET A 1 5.07 0.80 -9.13
C MET A 1 4.87 0.24 -7.74
N TYR A 2 4.14 0.94 -6.93
CA TYR A 2 3.83 0.51 -5.56
C TYR A 2 2.42 -0.08 -5.51
N SER A 3 2.26 -1.17 -4.77
CA SER A 3 0.95 -1.75 -4.51
C SER A 3 0.95 -2.45 -3.15
N LEU A 4 -0.17 -3.08 -2.80
CA LEU A 4 -0.27 -3.87 -1.57
C LEU A 4 -0.22 -5.36 -1.91
N ASN A 5 0.42 -6.14 -1.06
CA ASN A 5 0.41 -7.60 -1.15
C ASN A 5 -0.94 -8.13 -0.66
N CYS A 6 -1.96 -7.95 -1.49
CA CYS A 6 -3.34 -8.28 -1.17
C CYS A 6 -4.01 -8.90 -2.39
N SER A 7 -4.51 -10.11 -2.26
CA SER A 7 -5.01 -10.90 -3.40
C SER A 7 -6.26 -10.31 -4.06
N TYR A 8 -7.03 -9.49 -3.36
CA TYR A 8 -8.25 -8.88 -3.89
C TYR A 8 -8.09 -7.44 -4.33
N TYR A 9 -6.86 -6.90 -4.26
CA TYR A 9 -6.61 -5.50 -4.56
C TYR A 9 -5.42 -5.39 -5.52
N GLY A 10 -5.71 -5.02 -6.76
CA GLY A 10 -4.70 -5.00 -7.82
C GLY A 10 -4.28 -3.62 -8.29
N ALA A 11 -4.65 -2.56 -7.59
CA ALA A 11 -4.27 -1.21 -8.00
C ALA A 11 -2.78 -0.95 -7.76
N GLU A 12 -2.17 -0.22 -8.69
CA GLU A 12 -0.77 0.16 -8.62
C GLU A 12 -0.63 1.67 -8.66
N PHE A 13 0.41 2.19 -7.99
CA PHE A 13 0.64 3.63 -7.87
C PHE A 13 2.09 3.95 -8.19
N THR A 14 2.30 5.10 -8.81
CA THR A 14 3.64 5.55 -9.21
C THR A 14 4.50 5.90 -8.01
N THR A 15 3.90 6.44 -6.96
CA THR A 15 4.62 6.83 -5.73
C THR A 15 4.01 6.17 -4.52
N LEU A 16 4.82 6.01 -3.47
CA LEU A 16 4.36 5.48 -2.19
C LEU A 16 3.30 6.40 -1.57
N GLY A 17 3.47 7.72 -1.69
CA GLY A 17 2.52 8.69 -1.17
C GLY A 17 1.13 8.52 -1.77
N ASP A 18 1.04 8.26 -3.07
CA ASP A 18 -0.24 8.02 -3.75
C ASP A 18 -0.91 6.74 -3.23
N LEU A 19 -0.15 5.68 -3.01
CA LEU A 19 -0.68 4.44 -2.44
C LEU A 19 -1.25 4.69 -1.05
N ILE A 20 -0.50 5.36 -0.18
CA ILE A 20 -0.94 5.64 1.19
C ILE A 20 -2.18 6.53 1.21
N ALA A 21 -2.20 7.57 0.38
CA ALA A 21 -3.37 8.43 0.27
C ALA A 21 -4.62 7.65 -0.15
N HIS A 22 -4.49 6.74 -1.09
CA HIS A 22 -5.60 5.91 -1.54
C HIS A 22 -6.13 5.01 -0.41
N ILE A 23 -5.23 4.39 0.36
CA ILE A 23 -5.61 3.56 1.49
C ILE A 23 -6.40 4.37 2.51
N MET A 24 -5.95 5.57 2.82
CA MET A 24 -6.61 6.44 3.79
C MET A 24 -8.00 6.88 3.31
N ILE A 25 -8.14 7.19 2.03
CA ILE A 25 -9.42 7.64 1.45
C ILE A 25 -10.40 6.47 1.35
N SER A 26 -9.95 5.30 0.93
CA SER A 26 -10.81 4.15 0.70
C SER A 26 -11.17 3.38 1.97
N GLY A 27 -10.47 3.63 3.07
CA GLY A 27 -10.70 2.90 4.32
C GLY A 27 -10.22 1.47 4.29
N MET A 28 -9.31 1.12 3.40
CA MET A 28 -8.73 -0.23 3.33
C MET A 28 -7.96 -0.57 4.61
N ASP A 29 -7.88 -1.87 4.88
CA ASP A 29 -7.02 -2.38 5.94
C ASP A 29 -5.56 -2.09 5.59
N PRO A 30 -4.83 -1.31 6.42
CA PRO A 30 -3.43 -0.97 6.13
C PRO A 30 -2.43 -2.02 6.57
N ASN A 31 -2.89 -3.15 7.09
CA ASN A 31 -2.02 -4.21 7.62
C ASN A 31 -1.50 -5.15 6.52
N TYR A 32 -1.33 -4.67 5.31
CA TYR A 32 -0.74 -5.41 4.20
C TYR A 32 0.65 -4.89 3.89
N GLU A 33 1.55 -5.80 3.53
CA GLU A 33 2.90 -5.42 3.10
C GLU A 33 2.84 -4.61 1.81
N ILE A 34 3.65 -3.56 1.76
CA ILE A 34 3.83 -2.77 0.54
C ILE A 34 4.75 -3.54 -0.41
N THR A 35 4.40 -3.57 -1.68
CA THR A 35 5.27 -4.11 -2.72
C THR A 35 5.72 -3.00 -3.66
N LYS A 36 6.94 -3.14 -4.17
CA LYS A 36 7.50 -2.28 -5.21
C LYS A 36 7.93 -3.17 -6.36
N ASP A 37 7.34 -2.95 -7.54
CA ASP A 37 7.63 -3.73 -8.74
C ASP A 37 7.45 -5.24 -8.51
N GLY A 38 6.45 -5.59 -7.71
CA GLY A 38 6.13 -6.98 -7.41
C GLY A 38 6.94 -7.61 -6.29
N VAL A 39 7.83 -6.85 -5.65
CA VAL A 39 8.67 -7.34 -4.56
C VAL A 39 8.30 -6.64 -3.25
N GLY A 40 8.06 -7.42 -2.20
CA GLY A 40 7.77 -6.87 -0.88
C GLY A 40 8.95 -6.07 -0.33
N ILE A 41 8.66 -4.93 0.28
CA ILE A 41 9.72 -4.06 0.83
C ILE A 41 9.99 -4.30 2.32
N GLY A 42 9.28 -5.25 2.94
CA GLY A 42 9.47 -5.55 4.35
C GLY A 42 8.73 -4.63 5.31
N GLU A 43 7.85 -3.79 4.81
CA GLU A 43 7.08 -2.85 5.62
C GLU A 43 5.61 -2.90 5.24
N GLU A 44 4.74 -2.74 6.24
CA GLU A 44 3.30 -2.67 6.04
C GLU A 44 2.86 -1.22 5.87
N ALA A 45 1.75 -1.02 5.14
CA ALA A 45 1.23 0.32 4.86
C ALA A 45 0.91 1.10 6.14
N ILE A 46 0.51 0.40 7.21
CA ILE A 46 0.18 1.05 8.48
C ILE A 46 1.35 1.84 9.06
N ASN A 47 2.58 1.48 8.72
CA ASN A 47 3.77 2.19 9.20
C ASN A 47 3.88 3.60 8.65
N TYR A 48 3.15 3.90 7.58
CA TYR A 48 3.17 5.20 6.90
C TYR A 48 1.91 6.02 7.16
N ILE A 49 0.96 5.47 7.92
CA ILE A 49 -0.31 6.15 8.21
C ILE A 49 -0.22 6.76 9.60
N VAL A 50 -0.57 8.05 9.69
CA VAL A 50 -0.62 8.78 10.95
C VAL A 50 -2.06 8.83 11.44
N PHE A 51 -2.26 8.35 12.63
CA PHE A 51 -3.58 8.35 13.28
C PHE A 51 -3.68 9.46 14.32
#